data_e084900661db8e01947d5a6fb7e1e7e6
#
_entry.id   e084900661db8e01947d5a6fb7e1e7e6
#
_cell.length_a   1.000
_cell.length_b   1.000
_cell.length_c   1.000
_cell.angle_alpha   90.00
_cell.angle_beta   90.00
_cell.angle_gamma   90.00
#
_symmetry.space_group_name_H-M   'P 1'
#
loop_
_entity.id
_entity.type
_entity.pdbx_description
1 polymer ?
#
loop_
_entity_poly.entity_id
_entity_poly.type
_entity_poly.pdbx_seq_one_letter_code
_entity_poly.pdbx_strand_id
1 'polypeptide(L)'
;QMCIRDSLVTAICGVNVMMVLIAGIILSGIVGLLTGGFDIWGWNASMGLGITNMGELIIVTLLAGGMLEMIRYNGGIDWIILKLTSRIRSTKGAEGSIAALISFANLCTANNTIALIMAGPIAKDIADRFKIDPRRSASLLDIFSCFVQGIIPYGAQLLMAAGLGHVSPIEIMQYLY
;
A
#
# COMPACT_ATOMS: atom_id res chain seq x y z
N GLN A 1 19.12 -12.93 -5.82
CA GLN A 1 18.89 -12.82 -4.35
C GLN A 1 19.82 -11.80 -3.67
N MET A 2 21.06 -11.58 -4.14
CA MET A 2 21.95 -10.56 -3.56
C MET A 2 21.42 -9.13 -3.72
N CYS A 3 20.97 -8.71 -4.90
CA CYS A 3 20.50 -7.35 -5.14
C CYS A 3 19.31 -6.91 -4.25
N ILE A 4 18.42 -7.82 -3.86
CA ILE A 4 17.26 -7.50 -2.99
C ILE A 4 17.73 -7.18 -1.58
N ARG A 5 18.67 -7.95 -1.04
CA ARG A 5 19.24 -7.72 0.30
C ARG A 5 20.02 -6.40 0.36
N ASP A 6 20.82 -6.10 -0.67
CA ASP A 6 21.61 -4.88 -0.73
C ASP A 6 20.74 -3.63 -0.88
N SER A 7 19.66 -3.71 -1.67
CA SER A 7 18.67 -2.64 -1.78
C SER A 7 17.91 -2.40 -0.47
N LEU A 8 17.58 -3.48 0.27
CA LEU A 8 16.91 -3.38 1.56
C LEU A 8 17.84 -2.73 2.61
N VAL A 9 19.10 -3.16 2.68
CA VAL A 9 20.08 -2.61 3.62
C VAL A 9 20.35 -1.13 3.34
N THR A 10 20.51 -0.74 2.07
CA THR A 10 20.71 0.66 1.68
C THR A 10 19.49 1.54 1.96
N ALA A 11 18.28 1.01 1.83
CA ALA A 11 17.06 1.72 2.20
C ALA A 11 16.97 1.95 3.72
N ILE A 12 17.36 0.95 4.53
CA ILE A 12 17.40 1.06 6.00
C ILE A 12 18.46 2.08 6.46
N CYS A 13 19.56 2.22 5.72
CA CYS A 13 20.60 3.24 5.98
C CYS A 13 20.14 4.69 5.72
N GLY A 14 18.88 4.93 5.35
CA GLY A 14 18.29 6.26 5.18
C GLY A 14 18.56 6.90 3.82
N VAL A 15 19.04 6.14 2.84
CA VAL A 15 19.19 6.62 1.45
C VAL A 15 17.79 6.75 0.82
N ASN A 16 17.63 7.76 -0.04
CA ASN A 16 16.36 7.98 -0.74
C ASN A 16 15.95 6.72 -1.52
N VAL A 17 14.75 6.20 -1.20
CA VAL A 17 14.22 4.93 -1.76
C VAL A 17 14.21 4.95 -3.29
N MET A 18 13.90 6.09 -3.92
CA MET A 18 13.93 6.25 -5.37
C MET A 18 15.33 6.01 -5.96
N MET A 19 16.37 6.53 -5.31
CA MET A 19 17.75 6.31 -5.73
C MET A 19 18.16 4.84 -5.61
N VAL A 20 17.74 4.19 -4.54
CA VAL A 20 18.01 2.76 -4.30
C VAL A 20 17.34 1.90 -5.38
N LEU A 21 16.08 2.20 -5.74
CA LEU A 21 15.35 1.48 -6.78
C LEU A 21 15.99 1.67 -8.17
N ILE A 22 16.35 2.90 -8.53
CA ILE A 22 17.02 3.19 -9.81
C ILE A 22 18.37 2.48 -9.87
N ALA A 23 19.17 2.56 -8.82
CA ALA A 23 20.44 1.85 -8.74
C ALA A 23 20.27 0.33 -8.84
N GLY A 24 19.23 -0.23 -8.20
CA GLY A 24 18.88 -1.65 -8.28
C GLY A 24 18.53 -2.09 -9.71
N ILE A 25 17.76 -1.29 -10.44
CA ILE A 25 17.40 -1.54 -11.84
C ILE A 25 18.66 -1.54 -12.74
N ILE A 26 19.52 -0.54 -12.58
CA ILE A 26 20.76 -0.42 -13.36
C ILE A 26 21.70 -1.59 -13.05
N LEU A 27 21.94 -1.89 -11.78
CA LEU A 27 22.82 -2.98 -11.35
C LEU A 27 22.31 -4.34 -11.83
N SER A 28 21.02 -4.61 -11.69
CA SER A 28 20.43 -5.87 -12.17
C SER A 28 20.52 -6.00 -13.68
N GLY A 29 20.37 -4.88 -14.42
CA GLY A 29 20.57 -4.85 -15.87
C GLY A 29 22.00 -5.16 -16.27
N ILE A 30 22.99 -4.52 -15.64
CA ILE A 30 24.41 -4.77 -15.91
C ILE A 30 24.80 -6.23 -15.62
N VAL A 31 24.40 -6.75 -14.44
CA VAL A 31 24.68 -8.14 -14.09
C VAL A 31 24.01 -9.11 -15.07
N GLY A 32 22.78 -8.87 -15.47
CA GLY A 32 22.05 -9.71 -16.41
C GLY A 32 22.68 -9.73 -17.79
N LEU A 33 23.20 -8.59 -18.28
CA LEU A 33 23.94 -8.50 -19.55
C LEU A 33 25.30 -9.20 -19.47
N LEU A 34 26.04 -9.04 -18.37
CA LEU A 34 27.35 -9.66 -18.19
C LEU A 34 27.26 -11.18 -18.02
N THR A 35 26.20 -11.67 -17.39
CA THR A 35 25.97 -13.12 -17.19
C THR A 35 25.31 -13.78 -18.41
N GLY A 36 24.97 -13.02 -19.46
CA GLY A 36 24.29 -13.55 -20.65
C GLY A 36 22.87 -14.02 -20.40
N GLY A 37 22.27 -13.62 -19.25
CA GLY A 37 20.91 -14.01 -18.87
C GLY A 37 19.83 -13.42 -19.78
N PHE A 38 20.09 -12.25 -20.39
CA PHE A 38 19.23 -11.61 -21.39
C PHE A 38 20.05 -10.61 -22.23
N ASP A 39 19.55 -10.34 -23.42
CA ASP A 39 20.08 -9.34 -24.32
C ASP A 39 19.52 -7.94 -24.00
N ILE A 40 20.12 -6.88 -24.55
CA ILE A 40 19.65 -5.49 -24.36
C ILE A 40 18.17 -5.33 -24.70
N TRP A 41 17.69 -6.02 -25.73
CA TRP A 41 16.29 -6.04 -26.13
C TRP A 41 15.41 -6.74 -25.09
N GLY A 42 15.88 -7.83 -24.48
CA GLY A 42 15.18 -8.55 -23.40
C GLY A 42 15.08 -7.70 -22.13
N TRP A 43 16.13 -6.93 -21.80
CA TRP A 43 16.08 -6.01 -20.67
C TRP A 43 15.05 -4.89 -20.87
N ASN A 44 15.04 -4.29 -22.07
CA ASN A 44 14.09 -3.24 -22.42
C ASN A 44 12.64 -3.77 -22.43
N ALA A 45 12.42 -4.99 -22.93
CA ALA A 45 11.12 -5.66 -22.89
C ALA A 45 10.67 -5.93 -21.46
N SER A 46 11.57 -6.35 -20.55
CA SER A 46 11.26 -6.56 -19.13
C SER A 46 10.87 -5.27 -18.41
N MET A 47 11.52 -4.14 -18.76
CA MET A 47 11.11 -2.82 -18.26
C MET A 47 9.72 -2.43 -18.76
N GLY A 48 9.43 -2.68 -20.03
CA GLY A 48 8.10 -2.45 -20.61
C GLY A 48 7.01 -3.26 -19.93
N LEU A 49 7.25 -4.56 -19.67
CA LEU A 49 6.34 -5.41 -18.91
C LEU A 49 6.12 -4.92 -17.47
N GLY A 50 7.18 -4.44 -16.82
CA GLY A 50 7.06 -3.84 -15.49
C GLY A 50 6.14 -2.61 -15.47
N ILE A 51 6.28 -1.72 -16.44
CA ILE A 51 5.42 -0.53 -16.59
C ILE A 51 3.98 -0.95 -16.89
N THR A 52 3.76 -1.93 -17.76
CA THR A 52 2.42 -2.41 -18.12
C THR A 52 1.72 -3.03 -16.90
N ASN A 53 2.44 -3.81 -16.10
CA ASN A 53 1.89 -4.41 -14.88
C ASN A 53 1.52 -3.36 -13.82
N MET A 54 2.21 -2.20 -13.82
CA MET A 54 1.89 -1.07 -12.93
C MET A 54 0.83 -0.14 -13.53
N GLY A 55 0.53 -0.24 -14.81
CA GLY A 55 -0.43 0.61 -15.52
C GLY A 55 -1.82 0.55 -14.91
N GLU A 56 -2.29 -0.64 -14.56
CA GLU A 56 -3.58 -0.84 -13.90
C GLU A 56 -3.63 -0.09 -12.55
N LEU A 57 -2.59 -0.19 -11.74
CA LEU A 57 -2.50 0.51 -10.45
C LEU A 57 -2.53 2.04 -10.64
N ILE A 58 -1.85 2.56 -11.65
CA ILE A 58 -1.83 4.00 -11.97
C ILE A 58 -3.22 4.48 -12.36
N ILE A 59 -3.92 3.75 -13.24
CA ILE A 59 -5.27 4.09 -13.69
C ILE A 59 -6.25 4.07 -12.52
N VAL A 60 -6.22 3.00 -11.70
CA VAL A 60 -7.08 2.88 -10.52
C VAL A 60 -6.81 4.01 -9.52
N THR A 61 -5.55 4.37 -9.30
CA THR A 61 -5.17 5.46 -8.40
C THR A 61 -5.68 6.82 -8.89
N LEU A 62 -5.57 7.09 -10.19
CA LEU A 62 -6.08 8.33 -10.79
C LEU A 62 -7.61 8.42 -10.69
N LEU A 63 -8.31 7.33 -11.01
CA LEU A 63 -9.76 7.28 -10.90
C LEU A 63 -10.24 7.42 -9.45
N ALA A 64 -9.59 6.71 -8.52
CA ALA A 64 -9.89 6.80 -7.10
C ALA A 64 -9.64 8.21 -6.55
N GLY A 65 -8.54 8.86 -6.97
CA GLY A 65 -8.25 10.26 -6.62
C GLY A 65 -9.31 11.22 -7.14
N GLY A 66 -9.73 11.06 -8.39
CA GLY A 66 -10.80 11.85 -8.98
C GLY A 66 -12.16 11.68 -8.26
N MET A 67 -12.51 10.43 -7.95
CA MET A 67 -13.73 10.14 -7.16
C MET A 67 -13.66 10.75 -5.75
N LEU A 68 -12.51 10.63 -5.08
CA LEU A 68 -12.31 11.21 -3.75
C LEU A 68 -12.49 12.74 -3.78
N GLU A 69 -11.94 13.41 -4.79
CA GLU A 69 -12.10 14.87 -4.93
C GLU A 69 -13.55 15.27 -5.21
N MET A 70 -14.29 14.50 -6.00
CA MET A 70 -15.73 14.71 -6.19
C MET A 70 -16.52 14.56 -4.88
N ILE A 71 -16.20 13.53 -4.08
CA ILE A 71 -16.83 13.31 -2.77
C ILE A 71 -16.48 14.45 -1.81
N ARG A 72 -15.24 14.93 -1.85
CA ARG A 72 -14.78 16.08 -1.05
C ARG A 72 -15.52 17.36 -1.43
N TYR A 73 -15.61 17.66 -2.71
CA TYR A 73 -16.30 18.84 -3.22
C TYR A 73 -17.79 18.87 -2.81
N ASN A 74 -18.44 17.72 -2.77
CA ASN A 74 -19.83 17.58 -2.33
C ASN A 74 -20.01 17.50 -0.80
N GLY A 75 -18.95 17.73 -0.02
CA GLY A 75 -19.00 17.65 1.45
C GLY A 75 -19.13 16.24 2.02
N GLY A 76 -18.97 15.19 1.20
CA GLY A 76 -19.09 13.81 1.61
C GLY A 76 -18.03 13.41 2.64
N ILE A 77 -16.81 13.93 2.49
CA ILE A 77 -15.73 13.67 3.45
C ILE A 77 -16.06 14.31 4.80
N ASP A 78 -16.52 15.55 4.81
CA ASP A 78 -16.92 16.25 6.04
C ASP A 78 -18.05 15.49 6.77
N TRP A 79 -19.01 14.99 6.01
CA TRP A 79 -20.09 14.17 6.57
C TRP A 79 -19.56 12.87 7.20
N ILE A 80 -18.65 12.15 6.54
CA ILE A 80 -18.02 10.94 7.06
C ILE A 80 -17.24 11.25 8.34
N ILE A 81 -16.43 12.32 8.33
CA ILE A 81 -15.65 12.75 9.49
C ILE A 81 -16.60 13.11 10.65
N LEU A 82 -17.63 13.91 10.39
CA LEU A 82 -18.62 14.27 11.40
C LEU A 82 -19.32 13.03 11.97
N LYS A 83 -19.69 12.08 11.14
CA LYS A 83 -20.36 10.85 11.57
C LYS A 83 -19.44 9.94 12.39
N LEU A 84 -18.21 9.74 11.92
CA LEU A 84 -17.20 8.96 12.64
C LEU A 84 -16.79 9.61 13.96
N THR A 85 -16.65 10.93 13.98
CA THR A 85 -16.16 11.66 15.16
C THR A 85 -17.27 12.18 16.09
N SER A 86 -18.54 12.12 15.67
CA SER A 86 -19.68 12.65 16.44
C SER A 86 -19.82 12.05 17.85
N ARG A 87 -19.38 10.82 18.06
CA ARG A 87 -19.42 10.13 19.35
C ARG A 87 -18.08 10.14 20.10
N ILE A 88 -17.05 10.72 19.50
CA ILE A 88 -15.69 10.65 20.00
C ILE A 88 -15.38 11.93 20.76
N ARG A 89 -14.99 11.77 22.03
CA ARG A 89 -14.59 12.87 22.92
C ARG A 89 -13.13 12.80 23.35
N SER A 90 -12.37 11.82 22.87
CA SER A 90 -10.99 11.60 23.29
C SER A 90 -10.08 11.29 22.10
N THR A 91 -8.79 11.60 22.24
CA THR A 91 -7.74 11.29 21.25
C THR A 91 -7.67 9.78 20.94
N LYS A 92 -7.82 8.93 21.97
CA LYS A 92 -7.84 7.46 21.77
C LYS A 92 -9.02 7.01 20.91
N GLY A 93 -10.17 7.65 21.08
CA GLY A 93 -11.35 7.37 20.24
C GLY A 93 -11.13 7.81 18.78
N ALA A 94 -10.44 8.92 18.54
CA ALA A 94 -10.07 9.38 17.22
C ALA A 94 -9.07 8.43 16.54
N GLU A 95 -8.09 7.91 17.28
CA GLU A 95 -7.18 6.86 16.81
C GLU A 95 -7.94 5.58 16.41
N GLY A 96 -8.89 5.16 17.22
CA GLY A 96 -9.77 4.03 16.90
C GLY A 96 -10.63 4.25 15.64
N SER A 97 -11.04 5.49 15.38
CA SER A 97 -11.79 5.84 14.16
C SER A 97 -10.91 5.78 12.92
N ILE A 98 -9.66 6.22 13.01
CA ILE A 98 -8.68 6.10 11.92
C ILE A 98 -8.45 4.61 11.61
N ALA A 99 -8.26 3.79 12.64
CA ALA A 99 -8.09 2.36 12.51
C ALA A 99 -9.31 1.67 11.87
N ALA A 100 -10.52 2.02 12.30
CA ALA A 100 -11.76 1.48 11.72
C ALA A 100 -11.94 1.93 10.25
N LEU A 101 -11.63 3.18 9.93
CA LEU A 101 -11.73 3.73 8.58
C LEU A 101 -10.84 2.97 7.60
N ILE A 102 -9.55 2.80 7.94
CA ILE A 102 -8.62 2.10 7.05
C ILE A 102 -8.95 0.60 6.96
N SER A 103 -9.39 -0.02 8.05
CA SER A 103 -9.81 -1.42 8.06
C SER A 103 -10.98 -1.64 7.11
N PHE A 104 -11.99 -0.78 7.16
CA PHE A 104 -13.14 -0.84 6.28
C PHE A 104 -12.77 -0.57 4.82
N ALA A 105 -11.95 0.45 4.55
CA ALA A 105 -11.46 0.75 3.22
C ALA A 105 -10.70 -0.46 2.62
N ASN A 106 -9.86 -1.11 3.43
CA ASN A 106 -9.08 -2.27 2.99
C ASN A 106 -9.95 -3.51 2.72
N LEU A 107 -10.98 -3.74 3.55
CA LEU A 107 -12.00 -4.77 3.29
C LEU A 107 -12.72 -4.56 1.95
N CYS A 108 -13.03 -3.32 1.60
CA CYS A 108 -13.73 -3.00 0.35
C CYS A 108 -12.83 -3.09 -0.87
N THR A 109 -11.56 -2.68 -0.76
CA THR A 109 -10.64 -2.58 -1.90
C THR A 109 -9.75 -3.81 -2.08
N ALA A 110 -9.60 -4.63 -1.04
CA ALA A 110 -8.64 -5.75 -0.99
C ALA A 110 -7.20 -5.36 -1.39
N ASN A 111 -6.90 -4.06 -1.41
CA ASN A 111 -5.62 -3.51 -1.82
C ASN A 111 -5.16 -2.42 -0.85
N ASN A 112 -4.04 -2.68 -0.18
CA ASN A 112 -3.46 -1.79 0.81
C ASN A 112 -3.18 -0.38 0.26
N THR A 113 -2.57 -0.30 -0.92
CA THR A 113 -2.18 0.97 -1.53
C THR A 113 -3.40 1.84 -1.83
N ILE A 114 -4.44 1.26 -2.43
CA ILE A 114 -5.69 1.96 -2.74
C ILE A 114 -6.39 2.40 -1.45
N ALA A 115 -6.47 1.51 -0.47
CA ALA A 115 -7.07 1.83 0.82
C ALA A 115 -6.37 3.01 1.52
N LEU A 116 -5.02 3.03 1.51
CA LEU A 116 -4.23 4.13 2.09
C LEU A 116 -4.43 5.44 1.33
N ILE A 117 -4.49 5.42 0.00
CA ILE A 117 -4.73 6.61 -0.82
C ILE A 117 -6.12 7.20 -0.52
N MET A 118 -7.13 6.35 -0.36
CA MET A 118 -8.51 6.80 -0.08
C MET A 118 -8.68 7.25 1.37
N ALA A 119 -8.18 6.50 2.34
CA ALA A 119 -8.35 6.79 3.75
C ALA A 119 -7.38 7.87 4.28
N GLY A 120 -6.21 8.03 3.66
CA GLY A 120 -5.15 8.93 4.11
C GLY A 120 -5.60 10.38 4.30
N PRO A 121 -6.22 11.04 3.33
CA PRO A 121 -6.72 12.41 3.48
C PRO A 121 -7.74 12.55 4.62
N ILE A 122 -8.67 11.60 4.75
CA ILE A 122 -9.69 11.59 5.80
C ILE A 122 -9.04 11.40 7.18
N ALA A 123 -8.09 10.48 7.28
CA ALA A 123 -7.35 10.23 8.51
C ALA A 123 -6.51 11.43 8.94
N LYS A 124 -5.94 12.17 7.98
CA LYS A 124 -5.21 13.41 8.23
C LYS A 124 -6.14 14.47 8.81
N ASP A 125 -7.32 14.68 8.21
CA ASP A 125 -8.30 15.66 8.70
C ASP A 125 -8.78 15.31 10.13
N ILE A 126 -8.95 14.01 10.45
CA ILE A 126 -9.25 13.56 11.82
C ILE A 126 -8.06 13.83 12.75
N ALA A 127 -6.83 13.52 12.33
CA ALA A 127 -5.63 13.73 13.12
C ALA A 127 -5.43 15.21 13.45
N ASP A 128 -5.61 16.10 12.49
CA ASP A 128 -5.48 17.54 12.66
C ASP A 128 -6.55 18.08 13.63
N ARG A 129 -7.78 17.60 13.53
CA ARG A 129 -8.90 18.00 14.41
C ARG A 129 -8.66 17.59 15.87
N PHE A 130 -8.12 16.41 16.11
CA PHE A 130 -7.87 15.88 17.47
C PHE A 130 -6.43 16.07 17.94
N LYS A 131 -5.60 16.83 17.19
CA LYS A 131 -4.19 17.10 17.49
C LYS A 131 -3.36 15.82 17.71
N ILE A 132 -3.61 14.81 16.87
CA ILE A 132 -2.83 13.58 16.85
C ILE A 132 -1.56 13.82 16.04
N ASP A 133 -0.42 13.34 16.53
CA ASP A 133 0.84 13.42 15.80
C ASP A 133 0.70 12.74 14.43
N PRO A 134 1.07 13.40 13.32
CA PRO A 134 1.01 12.83 11.97
C PRO A 134 1.74 11.49 11.83
N ARG A 135 2.85 11.32 12.53
CA ARG A 135 3.61 10.05 12.54
C ARG A 135 2.80 8.92 13.16
N ARG A 136 2.08 9.23 14.24
CA ARG A 136 1.23 8.25 14.92
C ARG A 136 0.01 7.88 14.07
N SER A 137 -0.59 8.86 13.41
CA SER A 137 -1.69 8.61 12.45
C SER A 137 -1.23 7.74 11.28
N ALA A 138 -0.05 8.01 10.70
CA ALA A 138 0.53 7.21 9.64
C ALA A 138 0.83 5.77 10.09
N SER A 139 1.40 5.59 11.28
CA SER A 139 1.63 4.26 11.86
C SER A 139 0.33 3.47 12.06
N LEU A 140 -0.73 4.12 12.53
CA LEU A 140 -2.03 3.46 12.71
C LEU A 140 -2.61 3.01 11.36
N LEU A 141 -2.56 3.88 10.36
CA LEU A 141 -2.99 3.54 9.00
C LEU A 141 -2.25 2.32 8.46
N ASP A 142 -0.93 2.29 8.59
CA ASP A 142 -0.10 1.21 8.08
C ASP A 142 -0.34 -0.11 8.82
N ILE A 143 -0.32 -0.08 10.16
CA ILE A 143 -0.51 -1.27 11.00
C ILE A 143 -1.87 -1.92 10.73
N PHE A 144 -2.95 -1.14 10.79
CA PHE A 144 -4.29 -1.68 10.60
C PHE A 144 -4.56 -2.11 9.16
N SER A 145 -3.98 -1.43 8.20
CA SER A 145 -4.04 -1.80 6.80
C SER A 145 -3.37 -3.16 6.55
N CYS A 146 -2.12 -3.33 7.01
CA CYS A 146 -1.39 -4.59 6.87
C CYS A 146 -2.06 -5.73 7.65
N PHE A 147 -2.55 -5.45 8.86
CA PHE A 147 -3.26 -6.44 9.68
C PHE A 147 -4.51 -6.98 8.97
N VAL A 148 -5.37 -6.08 8.48
CA VAL A 148 -6.59 -6.46 7.78
C VAL A 148 -6.28 -7.19 6.49
N GLN A 149 -5.28 -6.74 5.73
CA GLN A 149 -4.88 -7.40 4.49
C GLN A 149 -4.33 -8.82 4.72
N GLY A 150 -3.66 -9.07 5.86
CA GLY A 150 -3.21 -10.39 6.24
C GLY A 150 -4.36 -11.36 6.56
N ILE A 151 -5.53 -10.85 6.95
CA ILE A 151 -6.72 -11.66 7.30
C ILE A 151 -7.61 -11.93 6.09
N ILE A 152 -7.56 -11.07 5.05
CA ILE A 152 -8.47 -11.17 3.91
C ILE A 152 -8.05 -12.31 2.97
N PRO A 153 -8.87 -13.36 2.77
CA PRO A 153 -8.51 -14.50 1.93
C PRO A 153 -8.42 -14.16 0.44
N TYR A 154 -9.06 -13.09 0.00
CA TYR A 154 -9.04 -12.58 -1.39
C TYR A 154 -8.02 -11.45 -1.58
N GLY A 155 -7.17 -11.17 -0.60
CA GLY A 155 -6.09 -10.20 -0.72
C GLY A 155 -5.01 -10.66 -1.70
N ALA A 156 -4.47 -9.73 -2.49
CA ALA A 156 -3.49 -10.04 -3.53
C ALA A 156 -2.27 -10.82 -2.99
N GLN A 157 -1.84 -10.55 -1.77
CA GLN A 157 -0.69 -11.20 -1.14
C GLN A 157 -0.96 -12.68 -0.85
N LEU A 158 -2.13 -13.00 -0.27
CA LEU A 158 -2.51 -14.37 0.01
C LEU A 158 -2.77 -15.17 -1.28
N LEU A 159 -3.39 -14.54 -2.28
CA LEU A 159 -3.62 -15.16 -3.59
C LEU A 159 -2.30 -15.47 -4.31
N MET A 160 -1.32 -14.56 -4.25
CA MET A 160 0.01 -14.82 -4.81
C MET A 160 0.72 -15.96 -4.08
N ALA A 161 0.68 -15.98 -2.75
CA ALA A 161 1.27 -17.06 -1.95
C ALA A 161 0.60 -18.40 -2.25
N ALA A 162 -0.72 -18.43 -2.34
CA ALA A 162 -1.52 -19.60 -2.70
C ALA A 162 -1.18 -20.13 -4.11
N GLY A 163 -1.06 -19.22 -5.09
CA GLY A 163 -0.68 -19.57 -6.46
C GLY A 163 0.72 -20.15 -6.57
N LEU A 164 1.70 -19.59 -5.83
CA LEU A 164 3.08 -20.10 -5.81
C LEU A 164 3.21 -21.41 -5.04
N GLY A 165 2.45 -21.57 -3.96
CA GLY A 165 2.49 -22.76 -3.09
C GLY A 165 1.56 -23.89 -3.56
N HIS A 166 0.72 -23.65 -4.58
CA HIS A 166 -0.33 -24.59 -5.01
C HIS A 166 -1.23 -25.09 -3.86
N VAL A 167 -1.49 -24.19 -2.88
CA VAL A 167 -2.35 -24.45 -1.73
C VAL A 167 -3.51 -23.45 -1.70
N SER A 168 -4.58 -23.82 -0.99
CA SER A 168 -5.73 -22.92 -0.84
C SER A 168 -5.37 -21.72 0.04
N PRO A 169 -5.84 -20.49 -0.27
CA PRO A 169 -5.68 -19.32 0.60
C PRO A 169 -6.17 -19.58 2.04
N ILE A 170 -7.23 -20.37 2.18
CA ILE A 170 -7.82 -20.73 3.48
C ILE A 170 -6.88 -21.64 4.29
N GLU A 171 -6.18 -22.55 3.64
CA GLU A 171 -5.18 -23.38 4.30
C GLU A 171 -4.01 -22.54 4.81
N ILE A 172 -3.54 -21.58 4.02
CA ILE A 172 -2.47 -20.66 4.46
C ILE A 172 -2.93 -19.89 5.70
N MET A 173 -4.17 -19.40 5.73
CA MET A 173 -4.71 -18.68 6.87
C MET A 173 -4.73 -19.50 8.17
N GLN A 174 -4.91 -20.82 8.11
CA GLN A 174 -4.88 -21.70 9.29
C GLN A 174 -3.51 -21.75 9.97
N TYR A 175 -2.45 -21.45 9.23
CA TYR A 175 -1.07 -21.45 9.75
C TYR A 175 -0.52 -20.05 10.05
N LEU A 176 -1.29 -19.01 9.79
CA LEU A 176 -0.89 -17.62 10.03
C LEU A 176 -1.18 -17.15 11.48
N TYR A 177 -1.97 -17.93 12.26
CA TYR A 177 -2.39 -17.59 13.64
C TYR A 177 -2.05 -18.71 14.62
#